data_2ebd742dddb40aa8c32e616d6fb08abe
#
_entry.id   2ebd742dddb40aa8c32e616d6fb08abe
#
_cell.length_a   1.000
_cell.length_b   1.000
_cell.length_c   1.000
_cell.angle_alpha   90.00
_cell.angle_beta   90.00
_cell.angle_gamma   90.00
#
_symmetry.space_group_name_H-M   'P 1'
#
loop_
_entity.id
_entity.type
_entity.pdbx_description
1 polymer ?
#
loop_
_entity_poly.entity_id
_entity_poly.type
_entity_poly.pdbx_seq_one_letter_code
_entity_poly.pdbx_strand_id
1 'polypeptide(L)'
;MRIVCLGLLVPVVCAFGSSGSGRVQVSVTGKRPAAVLGKPWTVRLAVRPGSFHGTVMVTATGPRLLRARVTRKRGVYRLRLAFPGAGRWRLTARAGGTTSRLGTVRVAPAPLIFNEPTSIELEPAGTLLLVENTPGRLLRIDPETGRVTVVVPAITRPYAVVRAPSGDLFVSTESRVERIGPGARTTVAAAGTDIGPLAVSPGGDVYYATATQIFRLAGGSGPPVRVAGTGVEGGGGDGGLALDAQLSVPHGLEIAADGALLVADTGNGRIRRIDPASGVISALAQVGRPDGLDLVADGSIVAVDGQQDRVVHLTPSGTRIGFVGPVFTTAYDVEAAPGGVSYVLEAGPAGRIRRVAANGTVTTVSRRR
;
A
#
# COMPACT_ATOMS: atom_id res chain seq x y z
N MET A 1 9.24 -2.94 24.74
CA MET A 1 10.55 -2.31 24.42
C MET A 1 10.24 -1.02 23.66
N ARG A 2 10.47 0.12 24.28
CA ARG A 2 10.10 1.43 23.72
C ARG A 2 11.04 1.78 22.57
N ILE A 3 10.51 1.96 21.37
CA ILE A 3 11.26 2.52 20.25
C ILE A 3 11.33 4.03 20.47
N VAL A 4 12.54 4.49 20.78
CA VAL A 4 12.86 5.91 20.89
C VAL A 4 13.08 6.45 19.48
N CYS A 5 12.16 7.28 19.00
CA CYS A 5 12.45 8.14 17.87
C CYS A 5 13.49 9.18 18.30
N LEU A 6 14.73 9.00 17.85
CA LEU A 6 15.80 9.98 18.01
C LEU A 6 15.45 11.24 17.21
N GLY A 7 14.84 12.20 17.87
CA GLY A 7 14.75 13.56 17.39
C GLY A 7 16.11 14.22 17.59
N LEU A 8 16.85 14.45 16.52
CA LEU A 8 18.09 15.24 16.58
C LEU A 8 17.77 16.65 17.09
N LEU A 9 18.08 16.88 18.36
CA LEU A 9 18.30 18.20 18.92
C LEU A 9 19.64 18.69 18.37
N VAL A 10 19.63 19.58 17.40
CA VAL A 10 20.80 20.37 17.06
C VAL A 10 20.73 21.63 17.91
N PRO A 11 21.58 21.81 18.90
CA PRO A 11 21.72 23.08 19.58
C PRO A 11 22.37 24.06 18.60
N VAL A 12 21.65 25.13 18.23
CA VAL A 12 22.29 26.25 17.55
C VAL A 12 23.12 26.97 18.61
N VAL A 13 24.44 26.73 18.58
CA VAL A 13 25.41 27.51 19.36
C VAL A 13 25.37 28.94 18.84
N CYS A 14 24.89 29.85 19.67
CA CYS A 14 25.01 31.29 19.43
C CYS A 14 26.47 31.67 19.72
N ALA A 15 27.24 32.04 18.71
CA ALA A 15 28.49 32.78 18.93
C ALA A 15 28.15 34.14 19.51
N PHE A 16 28.61 34.39 20.73
CA PHE A 16 28.59 35.72 21.34
C PHE A 16 29.68 36.57 20.72
N GLY A 17 29.28 37.50 19.85
CA GLY A 17 30.10 38.62 19.41
C GLY A 17 29.53 39.90 20.01
N SER A 18 30.37 40.59 20.77
CA SER A 18 30.07 41.85 21.49
C SER A 18 29.79 43.04 20.58
N SER A 19 28.96 43.93 21.13
CA SER A 19 28.81 45.38 20.86
C SER A 19 28.03 45.85 19.61
N GLY A 20 26.87 46.52 19.90
CA GLY A 20 26.57 47.82 19.39
C GLY A 20 26.17 47.99 17.92
N SER A 21 25.16 47.33 17.46
CA SER A 21 24.17 47.81 16.48
C SER A 21 23.03 46.81 16.44
N GLY A 22 21.79 47.25 16.63
CA GLY A 22 20.63 46.40 16.84
C GLY A 22 20.23 45.54 15.65
N ARG A 23 21.07 44.58 15.28
CA ARG A 23 20.75 43.60 14.21
C ARG A 23 19.64 42.69 14.68
N VAL A 24 18.54 42.65 13.93
CA VAL A 24 17.41 41.78 14.21
C VAL A 24 17.78 40.36 13.89
N GLN A 25 17.72 39.44 14.88
CA GLN A 25 17.92 38.01 14.71
C GLN A 25 16.60 37.29 14.77
N VAL A 26 16.43 36.29 13.90
CA VAL A 26 15.24 35.42 13.85
C VAL A 26 15.66 33.98 14.00
N SER A 27 14.99 33.25 14.89
CA SER A 27 15.20 31.83 15.09
C SER A 27 13.86 31.10 15.24
N VAL A 28 13.86 29.77 15.03
CA VAL A 28 12.69 28.93 15.30
C VAL A 28 12.74 28.48 16.74
N THR A 29 11.63 28.63 17.48
CA THR A 29 11.51 28.22 18.88
C THR A 29 10.58 27.02 19.06
N GLY A 30 10.89 26.18 20.04
CA GLY A 30 10.12 24.98 20.37
C GLY A 30 10.37 23.78 19.44
N LYS A 31 9.63 22.70 19.65
CA LYS A 31 9.73 21.48 18.85
C LYS A 31 9.22 21.77 17.43
N ARG A 32 10.03 21.42 16.42
CA ARG A 32 9.61 21.54 15.01
C ARG A 32 8.71 20.37 14.65
N PRO A 33 7.45 20.59 14.24
CA PRO A 33 6.61 19.50 13.76
C PRO A 33 7.17 18.93 12.44
N ALA A 34 6.87 17.66 12.17
CA ALA A 34 7.15 17.07 10.87
C ALA A 34 6.37 17.82 9.77
N ALA A 35 7.03 18.09 8.64
CA ALA A 35 6.39 18.71 7.50
C ALA A 35 5.97 17.65 6.49
N VAL A 36 4.72 17.73 6.03
CA VAL A 36 4.13 16.82 5.04
C VAL A 36 3.64 17.65 3.85
N LEU A 37 3.81 17.10 2.65
CA LEU A 37 3.39 17.73 1.40
C LEU A 37 1.90 18.11 1.45
N GLY A 38 1.62 19.37 1.08
CA GLY A 38 0.26 19.91 1.04
C GLY A 38 -0.38 20.21 2.40
N LYS A 39 0.23 19.80 3.52
CA LYS A 39 -0.27 20.11 4.86
C LYS A 39 0.32 21.41 5.39
N PRO A 40 -0.44 22.26 6.10
CA PRO A 40 0.09 23.44 6.72
C PRO A 40 1.13 23.10 7.80
N TRP A 41 2.34 23.65 7.65
CA TRP A 41 3.41 23.53 8.63
C TRP A 41 3.52 24.84 9.41
N THR A 42 3.41 24.78 10.73
CA THR A 42 3.39 25.96 11.58
C THR A 42 4.49 25.90 12.65
N VAL A 43 5.25 26.96 12.78
CA VAL A 43 6.26 27.12 13.83
C VAL A 43 6.21 28.52 14.44
N ARG A 44 6.70 28.65 15.67
CA ARG A 44 6.90 29.95 16.31
C ARG A 44 8.30 30.47 15.96
N LEU A 45 8.40 31.76 15.73
CA LEU A 45 9.68 32.46 15.54
C LEU A 45 9.97 33.33 16.74
N ALA A 46 11.19 33.25 17.26
CA ALA A 46 11.74 34.25 18.17
C ALA A 46 12.44 35.33 17.36
N VAL A 47 12.15 36.58 17.65
CA VAL A 47 12.79 37.73 17.04
C VAL A 47 13.45 38.53 18.15
N ARG A 48 14.73 38.80 18.00
CA ARG A 48 15.52 39.59 18.96
C ARG A 48 16.10 40.83 18.25
N PRO A 49 16.13 41.99 18.86
CA PRO A 49 15.61 42.28 20.22
C PRO A 49 14.09 42.12 20.30
N GLY A 50 13.57 41.81 21.50
CA GLY A 50 12.14 41.61 21.75
C GLY A 50 11.27 42.84 21.48
N SER A 51 11.88 44.01 21.38
CA SER A 51 11.27 45.28 21.00
C SER A 51 10.97 45.42 19.49
N PHE A 52 11.44 44.46 18.65
CA PHE A 52 11.14 44.48 17.24
C PHE A 52 9.65 44.20 16.97
N HIS A 53 8.97 45.11 16.30
CA HIS A 53 7.55 45.00 15.96
C HIS A 53 7.30 44.95 14.45
N GLY A 54 8.36 44.95 13.65
CA GLY A 54 8.28 44.92 12.19
C GLY A 54 7.88 43.59 11.59
N THR A 55 7.80 43.56 10.27
CA THR A 55 7.50 42.38 9.50
C THR A 55 8.74 41.49 9.32
N VAL A 56 8.58 40.19 9.46
CA VAL A 56 9.58 39.19 9.13
C VAL A 56 9.20 38.55 7.78
N MET A 57 10.09 38.67 6.81
CA MET A 57 9.96 37.95 5.53
C MET A 57 10.67 36.61 5.64
N VAL A 58 9.94 35.50 5.49
CA VAL A 58 10.53 34.16 5.45
C VAL A 58 10.54 33.65 4.02
N THR A 59 11.71 33.18 3.61
CA THR A 59 11.92 32.57 2.29
C THR A 59 12.26 31.10 2.51
N ALA A 60 11.53 30.20 1.86
CA ALA A 60 11.84 28.78 1.79
C ALA A 60 12.30 28.45 0.36
N THR A 61 13.53 27.94 0.24
CA THR A 61 14.15 27.57 -1.05
C THR A 61 14.24 26.04 -1.12
N GLY A 62 13.62 25.46 -2.12
CA GLY A 62 13.59 24.05 -2.42
C GLY A 62 13.31 23.85 -3.90
N PRO A 63 12.52 22.84 -4.32
CA PRO A 63 12.10 22.67 -5.72
C PRO A 63 11.40 23.90 -6.32
N ARG A 64 10.76 24.69 -5.46
CA ARG A 64 10.17 25.99 -5.80
C ARG A 64 10.50 27.01 -4.71
N LEU A 65 10.46 28.30 -5.05
CA LEU A 65 10.66 29.39 -4.09
C LEU A 65 9.33 29.75 -3.41
N LEU A 66 9.33 29.74 -2.08
CA LEU A 66 8.20 30.22 -1.27
C LEU A 66 8.61 31.45 -0.47
N ARG A 67 7.72 32.42 -0.36
CA ARG A 67 7.89 33.57 0.50
C ARG A 67 6.66 33.74 1.40
N ALA A 68 6.88 34.04 2.66
CA ALA A 68 5.84 34.33 3.62
C ALA A 68 6.17 35.60 4.40
N ARG A 69 5.19 36.47 4.53
CA ARG A 69 5.26 37.64 5.38
C ARG A 69 4.66 37.29 6.74
N VAL A 70 5.40 37.51 7.82
CA VAL A 70 4.97 37.17 9.17
C VAL A 70 4.99 38.47 10.02
N THR A 71 3.85 38.80 10.61
CA THR A 71 3.71 39.89 11.55
C THR A 71 3.48 39.38 12.97
N ARG A 72 3.81 40.18 13.97
CA ARG A 72 3.60 39.85 15.37
C ARG A 72 2.10 39.93 15.68
N LYS A 73 1.53 38.85 16.20
CA LYS A 73 0.16 38.82 16.67
C LYS A 73 0.15 38.37 18.13
N ARG A 74 -0.44 39.16 19.05
CA ARG A 74 -0.46 38.91 20.50
C ARG A 74 0.93 38.55 21.06
N GLY A 75 1.96 39.32 20.65
CA GLY A 75 3.33 39.15 21.15
C GLY A 75 4.15 38.02 20.49
N VAL A 76 3.58 37.27 19.58
CA VAL A 76 4.23 36.08 18.99
C VAL A 76 4.26 36.15 17.46
N TYR A 77 5.40 35.78 16.86
CA TYR A 77 5.50 35.54 15.43
C TYR A 77 5.22 34.08 15.11
N ARG A 78 4.20 33.82 14.30
CA ARG A 78 3.86 32.44 13.84
C ARG A 78 4.05 32.35 12.34
N LEU A 79 4.94 31.47 11.91
CA LEU A 79 5.12 31.13 10.50
C LEU A 79 4.21 29.95 10.16
N ARG A 80 3.42 30.12 9.09
CA ARG A 80 2.64 29.03 8.50
C ARG A 80 3.02 28.91 7.03
N LEU A 81 3.51 27.74 6.62
CA LEU A 81 3.87 27.41 5.24
C LEU A 81 3.14 26.14 4.80
N ALA A 82 2.75 26.10 3.53
CA ALA A 82 2.37 24.85 2.85
C ALA A 82 3.40 24.61 1.75
N PHE A 83 4.11 23.50 1.84
CA PHE A 83 5.16 23.17 0.89
C PHE A 83 4.53 22.50 -0.34
N PRO A 84 4.76 23.03 -1.57
CA PRO A 84 4.17 22.47 -2.80
C PRO A 84 4.96 21.30 -3.37
N GLY A 85 6.06 20.89 -2.74
CA GLY A 85 6.89 19.76 -3.13
C GLY A 85 7.54 19.10 -1.93
N ALA A 86 7.69 17.79 -1.99
CA ALA A 86 8.46 17.03 -1.02
C ALA A 86 9.97 17.32 -1.17
N GLY A 87 10.76 16.92 -0.19
CA GLY A 87 12.20 17.07 -0.24
C GLY A 87 12.76 18.02 0.80
N ARG A 88 13.96 18.54 0.54
CA ARG A 88 14.70 19.37 1.48
C ARG A 88 14.50 20.85 1.16
N TRP A 89 14.01 21.64 2.13
CA TRP A 89 13.73 23.07 2.01
C TRP A 89 14.61 23.85 2.97
N ARG A 90 15.37 24.82 2.44
CA ARG A 90 16.19 25.72 3.24
C ARG A 90 15.37 26.96 3.60
N LEU A 91 15.34 27.29 4.89
CA LEU A 91 14.58 28.43 5.40
C LEU A 91 15.53 29.58 5.79
N THR A 92 15.22 30.77 5.33
CA THR A 92 15.87 32.04 5.75
C THR A 92 14.81 33.06 6.15
N ALA A 93 15.14 33.94 7.06
CA ALA A 93 14.26 35.03 7.45
C ALA A 93 15.01 36.38 7.31
N ARG A 94 14.32 37.42 6.84
CA ARG A 94 14.83 38.78 6.76
C ARG A 94 13.96 39.69 7.60
N ALA A 95 14.60 40.43 8.51
CA ALA A 95 13.94 41.39 9.37
C ALA A 95 14.89 42.52 9.69
N GLY A 96 14.45 43.81 9.69
CA GLY A 96 15.27 44.96 10.00
C GLY A 96 16.57 45.02 9.18
N GLY A 97 16.53 44.69 7.87
CA GLY A 97 17.71 44.65 7.01
C GLY A 97 18.63 43.43 7.17
N THR A 98 18.45 42.64 8.21
CA THR A 98 19.29 41.46 8.51
C THR A 98 18.65 40.18 8.01
N THR A 99 19.48 39.25 7.47
CA THR A 99 19.06 37.90 7.08
C THR A 99 19.57 36.88 8.08
N SER A 100 18.67 36.08 8.61
CA SER A 100 18.94 34.99 9.54
C SER A 100 18.66 33.63 8.90
N ARG A 101 19.53 32.64 9.09
CA ARG A 101 19.29 31.25 8.64
C ARG A 101 18.41 30.54 9.68
N LEU A 102 17.23 30.07 9.27
CA LEU A 102 16.31 29.33 10.13
C LEU A 102 16.57 27.81 10.11
N GLY A 103 17.40 27.33 9.20
CA GLY A 103 17.74 25.92 9.05
C GLY A 103 17.05 25.25 7.86
N THR A 104 16.98 23.91 7.90
CA THR A 104 16.41 23.08 6.85
C THR A 104 15.18 22.34 7.37
N VAL A 105 14.15 22.22 6.53
CA VAL A 105 12.95 21.38 6.76
C VAL A 105 12.94 20.31 5.69
N ARG A 106 12.78 19.06 6.11
CA ARG A 106 12.50 17.93 5.20
C ARG A 106 11.00 17.75 5.13
N VAL A 107 10.45 17.89 3.94
CA VAL A 107 9.01 17.68 3.68
C VAL A 107 8.83 16.26 3.18
N ALA A 108 8.13 15.44 3.94
CA ALA A 108 7.78 14.10 3.52
C ALA A 108 6.73 14.16 2.40
N PRO A 109 6.79 13.25 1.42
CA PRO A 109 5.72 13.10 0.45
C PRO A 109 4.40 12.77 1.16
N ALA A 110 3.28 13.20 0.56
CA ALA A 110 1.97 12.81 1.06
C ALA A 110 1.72 11.33 0.70
N PRO A 111 1.25 10.50 1.64
CA PRO A 111 0.86 9.14 1.33
C PRO A 111 -0.29 9.13 0.34
N LEU A 112 -0.33 8.14 -0.54
CA LEU A 112 -1.53 7.81 -1.30
C LEU A 112 -2.54 7.16 -0.35
N ILE A 113 -3.76 7.65 -0.38
CA ILE A 113 -4.87 7.12 0.42
C ILE A 113 -5.94 6.65 -0.55
N PHE A 114 -6.41 5.44 -0.35
CA PHE A 114 -7.45 4.80 -1.12
C PHE A 114 -8.67 4.53 -0.22
N ASN A 115 -9.85 4.45 -0.82
CA ASN A 115 -11.07 4.20 -0.08
C ASN A 115 -11.53 2.76 -0.29
N GLU A 116 -11.49 1.97 0.78
CA GLU A 116 -11.82 0.54 0.76
C GLU A 116 -11.12 -0.24 -0.37
N PRO A 117 -9.79 -0.21 -0.45
CA PRO A 117 -9.08 -1.01 -1.43
C PRO A 117 -9.15 -2.49 -1.03
N THR A 118 -9.32 -3.37 -2.02
CA THR A 118 -9.57 -4.80 -1.79
C THR A 118 -8.53 -5.72 -2.41
N SER A 119 -7.80 -5.27 -3.42
CA SER A 119 -6.77 -6.09 -4.06
C SER A 119 -5.71 -5.22 -4.71
N ILE A 120 -4.48 -5.72 -4.73
CA ILE A 120 -3.39 -5.21 -5.54
C ILE A 120 -2.87 -6.33 -6.44
N GLU A 121 -2.25 -6.00 -7.56
CA GLU A 121 -1.60 -6.93 -8.50
C GLU A 121 -0.36 -6.25 -9.07
N LEU A 122 0.78 -6.91 -9.01
CA LEU A 122 2.04 -6.39 -9.54
C LEU A 122 2.17 -6.69 -11.03
N GLU A 123 2.20 -5.65 -11.85
CA GLU A 123 2.44 -5.81 -13.30
C GLU A 123 3.92 -6.05 -13.61
N PRO A 124 4.27 -6.76 -14.71
CA PRO A 124 5.66 -7.01 -15.11
C PRO A 124 6.51 -5.74 -15.30
N ALA A 125 5.87 -4.61 -15.56
CA ALA A 125 6.52 -3.29 -15.66
C ALA A 125 6.87 -2.66 -14.30
N GLY A 126 6.53 -3.31 -13.17
CA GLY A 126 6.75 -2.81 -11.81
C GLY A 126 5.70 -1.81 -11.33
N THR A 127 4.62 -1.61 -12.08
CA THR A 127 3.45 -0.85 -11.61
C THR A 127 2.49 -1.77 -10.88
N LEU A 128 1.68 -1.20 -9.99
CA LEU A 128 0.65 -1.92 -9.24
C LEU A 128 -0.73 -1.56 -9.80
N LEU A 129 -1.53 -2.56 -10.10
CA LEU A 129 -2.97 -2.40 -10.21
C LEU A 129 -3.56 -2.39 -8.80
N LEU A 130 -4.60 -1.61 -8.58
CA LEU A 130 -5.32 -1.55 -7.30
C LEU A 130 -6.82 -1.47 -7.58
N VAL A 131 -7.54 -2.36 -6.96
CA VAL A 131 -8.99 -2.33 -6.90
C VAL A 131 -9.43 -1.46 -5.73
N GLU A 132 -10.25 -0.45 -6.01
CA GLU A 132 -10.87 0.41 -5.01
C GLU A 132 -12.39 0.20 -5.04
N ASN A 133 -12.94 -0.39 -3.99
CA ASN A 133 -14.35 -0.78 -3.94
C ASN A 133 -15.28 0.45 -3.97
N THR A 134 -14.92 1.49 -3.24
CA THR A 134 -15.66 2.75 -3.20
C THR A 134 -14.79 3.88 -3.76
N PRO A 135 -15.13 4.52 -4.89
CA PRO A 135 -16.39 4.47 -5.66
C PRO A 135 -16.49 3.35 -6.70
N GLY A 136 -15.65 2.33 -6.69
CA GLY A 136 -15.61 1.24 -7.66
C GLY A 136 -14.74 1.59 -8.88
N ARG A 137 -13.41 1.41 -8.75
CA ARG A 137 -12.43 1.76 -9.78
C ARG A 137 -11.30 0.75 -9.84
N LEU A 138 -10.70 0.63 -11.02
CA LEU A 138 -9.39 0.02 -11.19
C LEU A 138 -8.37 1.13 -11.44
N LEU A 139 -7.34 1.17 -10.64
CA LEU A 139 -6.26 2.14 -10.68
C LEU A 139 -4.94 1.46 -11.05
N ARG A 140 -4.05 2.18 -11.74
CA ARG A 140 -2.65 1.80 -11.91
C ARG A 140 -1.78 2.80 -11.18
N ILE A 141 -0.85 2.29 -10.39
CA ILE A 141 0.01 3.07 -9.50
C ILE A 141 1.46 2.76 -9.83
N ASP A 142 2.24 3.78 -10.09
CA ASP A 142 3.69 3.66 -10.11
C ASP A 142 4.21 3.84 -8.68
N PRO A 143 4.72 2.78 -8.04
CA PRO A 143 5.10 2.83 -6.62
C PRO A 143 6.36 3.68 -6.38
N GLU A 144 7.17 3.93 -7.41
CA GLU A 144 8.38 4.75 -7.28
C GLU A 144 8.07 6.25 -7.35
N THR A 145 7.15 6.65 -8.21
CA THR A 145 6.77 8.07 -8.40
C THR A 145 5.50 8.46 -7.65
N GLY A 146 4.66 7.46 -7.30
CA GLY A 146 3.33 7.67 -6.74
C GLY A 146 2.34 8.26 -7.76
N ARG A 147 2.61 8.07 -9.06
CA ARG A 147 1.65 8.44 -10.12
C ARG A 147 0.50 7.45 -10.10
N VAL A 148 -0.72 7.98 -10.10
CA VAL A 148 -1.96 7.19 -10.17
C VAL A 148 -2.67 7.53 -11.47
N THR A 149 -3.06 6.50 -12.20
CA THR A 149 -3.91 6.59 -13.39
C THR A 149 -5.15 5.74 -13.23
N VAL A 150 -6.30 6.22 -13.70
CA VAL A 150 -7.53 5.45 -13.69
C VAL A 150 -7.54 4.55 -14.93
N VAL A 151 -7.56 3.23 -14.72
CA VAL A 151 -7.66 2.23 -15.79
C VAL A 151 -9.12 2.02 -16.17
N VAL A 152 -9.98 1.82 -15.16
CA VAL A 152 -11.43 1.73 -15.34
C VAL A 152 -12.11 2.64 -14.32
N PRO A 153 -12.89 3.64 -14.76
CA PRO A 153 -13.44 4.66 -13.87
C PRO A 153 -14.68 4.21 -13.09
N ALA A 154 -15.37 3.15 -13.54
CA ALA A 154 -16.58 2.67 -12.90
C ALA A 154 -16.71 1.15 -13.02
N ILE A 155 -16.66 0.46 -11.88
CA ILE A 155 -16.91 -0.97 -11.73
C ILE A 155 -17.82 -1.14 -10.51
N THR A 156 -18.87 -1.93 -10.64
CA THR A 156 -19.79 -2.15 -9.53
C THR A 156 -19.21 -3.14 -8.54
N ARG A 157 -18.88 -2.69 -7.33
CA ARG A 157 -18.36 -3.50 -6.21
C ARG A 157 -17.24 -4.46 -6.64
N PRO A 158 -16.14 -3.95 -7.18
CA PRO A 158 -15.02 -4.79 -7.58
C PRO A 158 -14.31 -5.35 -6.35
N TYR A 159 -13.79 -6.57 -6.47
CA TYR A 159 -13.12 -7.25 -5.36
C TYR A 159 -11.64 -7.54 -5.65
N ALA A 160 -11.32 -8.23 -6.74
CA ALA A 160 -9.96 -8.60 -7.10
C ALA A 160 -9.63 -8.27 -8.56
N VAL A 161 -8.36 -8.14 -8.87
CA VAL A 161 -7.84 -7.99 -10.23
C VAL A 161 -6.66 -8.94 -10.42
N VAL A 162 -6.57 -9.54 -11.61
CA VAL A 162 -5.39 -10.28 -12.07
C VAL A 162 -5.09 -9.93 -13.52
N ARG A 163 -3.82 -10.06 -13.90
CA ARG A 163 -3.36 -9.79 -15.24
C ARG A 163 -2.98 -11.09 -15.96
N ALA A 164 -3.65 -11.42 -17.06
CA ALA A 164 -3.31 -12.57 -17.88
C ALA A 164 -2.03 -12.35 -18.70
N PRO A 165 -1.35 -13.43 -19.13
CA PRO A 165 -0.19 -13.35 -20.03
C PRO A 165 -0.49 -12.65 -21.37
N SER A 166 -1.73 -12.67 -21.84
CA SER A 166 -2.20 -11.90 -23.01
C SER A 166 -2.14 -10.38 -22.81
N GLY A 167 -2.03 -9.93 -21.57
CA GLY A 167 -2.13 -8.52 -21.18
C GLY A 167 -3.54 -8.07 -20.80
N ASP A 168 -4.55 -8.91 -20.99
CA ASP A 168 -5.91 -8.63 -20.52
C ASP A 168 -5.97 -8.63 -19.00
N LEU A 169 -6.83 -7.81 -18.46
CA LEU A 169 -7.12 -7.79 -17.03
C LEU A 169 -8.44 -8.49 -16.75
N PHE A 170 -8.48 -9.25 -15.68
CA PHE A 170 -9.71 -9.82 -15.17
C PHE A 170 -10.02 -9.20 -13.83
N VAL A 171 -11.26 -8.76 -13.65
CA VAL A 171 -11.74 -8.14 -12.42
C VAL A 171 -12.94 -8.92 -11.93
N SER A 172 -12.88 -9.41 -10.70
CA SER A 172 -14.07 -9.96 -10.04
C SER A 172 -14.89 -8.84 -9.42
N THR A 173 -16.18 -9.04 -9.44
CA THR A 173 -17.18 -8.19 -8.78
C THR A 173 -18.09 -9.07 -7.93
N GLU A 174 -18.98 -8.49 -7.16
CA GLU A 174 -19.95 -9.24 -6.35
C GLU A 174 -20.67 -10.38 -7.11
N SER A 175 -20.86 -10.26 -8.42
CA SER A 175 -21.69 -11.21 -9.18
C SER A 175 -21.09 -11.73 -10.49
N ARG A 176 -19.94 -11.25 -10.92
CA ARG A 176 -19.37 -11.60 -12.22
C ARG A 176 -17.85 -11.40 -12.29
N VAL A 177 -17.23 -12.09 -13.23
CA VAL A 177 -15.86 -11.83 -13.68
C VAL A 177 -15.93 -11.04 -14.98
N GLU A 178 -15.24 -9.91 -15.06
CA GLU A 178 -15.13 -9.06 -16.23
C GLU A 178 -13.73 -9.13 -16.82
N ARG A 179 -13.64 -9.33 -18.13
CA ARG A 179 -12.40 -9.19 -18.91
C ARG A 179 -12.31 -7.79 -19.47
N ILE A 180 -11.19 -7.14 -19.26
CA ILE A 180 -10.85 -5.80 -19.71
C ILE A 180 -9.68 -5.93 -20.68
N GLY A 181 -9.99 -5.95 -21.96
CA GLY A 181 -9.02 -5.98 -23.06
C GLY A 181 -8.86 -4.60 -23.71
N PRO A 182 -8.04 -4.49 -24.78
CA PRO A 182 -7.90 -3.27 -25.54
C PRO A 182 -9.22 -2.83 -26.17
N GLY A 183 -9.80 -1.75 -25.63
CA GLY A 183 -11.04 -1.15 -26.15
C GLY A 183 -12.35 -1.88 -25.85
N ALA A 184 -12.33 -2.98 -25.08
CA ALA A 184 -13.52 -3.74 -24.74
C ALA A 184 -13.52 -4.19 -23.28
N ARG A 185 -14.71 -4.20 -22.69
CA ARG A 185 -15.01 -4.78 -21.40
C ARG A 185 -16.17 -5.77 -21.57
N THR A 186 -15.95 -7.01 -21.18
CA THR A 186 -16.93 -8.10 -21.39
C THR A 186 -17.09 -8.91 -20.12
N THR A 187 -18.30 -9.38 -19.84
CA THR A 187 -18.56 -10.36 -18.77
C THR A 187 -18.18 -11.74 -19.29
N VAL A 188 -17.28 -12.44 -18.61
CA VAL A 188 -16.84 -13.80 -18.99
C VAL A 188 -17.38 -14.89 -18.09
N ALA A 189 -17.82 -14.54 -16.86
CA ALA A 189 -18.56 -15.42 -15.97
C ALA A 189 -19.53 -14.63 -15.12
N ALA A 190 -20.67 -15.24 -14.80
CA ALA A 190 -21.64 -14.74 -13.83
C ALA A 190 -22.02 -15.91 -12.92
N ALA A 191 -21.88 -15.73 -11.61
CA ALA A 191 -22.17 -16.77 -10.61
C ALA A 191 -23.37 -16.44 -9.72
N GLY A 192 -23.96 -15.28 -9.87
CA GLY A 192 -25.13 -14.86 -9.09
C GLY A 192 -24.86 -14.44 -7.66
N THR A 193 -23.72 -14.77 -7.07
CA THR A 193 -23.32 -14.39 -5.68
C THR A 193 -21.81 -14.34 -5.53
N ASP A 194 -21.34 -13.35 -4.79
CA ASP A 194 -20.04 -13.15 -4.15
C ASP A 194 -18.84 -13.87 -4.82
N ILE A 195 -18.45 -13.38 -6.01
CA ILE A 195 -17.19 -13.80 -6.60
C ILE A 195 -16.07 -13.06 -5.89
N GLY A 196 -15.17 -13.83 -5.30
CA GLY A 196 -14.04 -13.34 -4.51
C GLY A 196 -12.74 -13.26 -5.31
N PRO A 197 -11.66 -13.92 -4.84
CA PRO A 197 -10.34 -13.83 -5.42
C PRO A 197 -10.25 -14.45 -6.81
N LEU A 198 -9.25 -14.01 -7.54
CA LEU A 198 -8.90 -14.50 -8.86
C LEU A 198 -7.46 -15.03 -8.84
N ALA A 199 -7.17 -15.99 -9.74
CA ALA A 199 -5.81 -16.34 -10.14
C ALA A 199 -5.76 -16.61 -11.65
N VAL A 200 -4.57 -16.47 -12.22
CA VAL A 200 -4.36 -16.75 -13.64
C VAL A 200 -3.19 -17.71 -13.82
N SER A 201 -3.39 -18.78 -14.60
CA SER A 201 -2.30 -19.69 -14.94
C SER A 201 -1.40 -19.10 -16.04
N PRO A 202 -0.14 -19.58 -16.15
CA PRO A 202 0.73 -19.22 -17.28
C PRO A 202 0.12 -19.55 -18.66
N GLY A 203 -0.81 -20.49 -18.73
CA GLY A 203 -1.55 -20.85 -19.94
C GLY A 203 -2.73 -19.93 -20.25
N GLY A 204 -3.05 -18.98 -19.37
CA GLY A 204 -4.14 -18.03 -19.54
C GLY A 204 -5.50 -18.50 -19.02
N ASP A 205 -5.57 -19.64 -18.33
CA ASP A 205 -6.79 -20.05 -17.61
C ASP A 205 -7.00 -19.14 -16.40
N VAL A 206 -8.24 -18.68 -16.21
CA VAL A 206 -8.61 -17.85 -15.07
C VAL A 206 -9.38 -18.68 -14.06
N TYR A 207 -8.94 -18.60 -12.81
CA TYR A 207 -9.63 -19.21 -11.68
C TYR A 207 -10.32 -18.14 -10.86
N TYR A 208 -11.51 -18.45 -10.36
CA TYR A 208 -12.21 -17.59 -9.40
C TYR A 208 -12.86 -18.42 -8.30
N ALA A 209 -12.92 -17.86 -7.10
CA ALA A 209 -13.64 -18.48 -6.01
C ALA A 209 -14.97 -17.78 -5.75
N THR A 210 -15.93 -18.56 -5.26
CA THR A 210 -17.11 -18.10 -4.52
C THR A 210 -16.88 -18.42 -3.04
N ALA A 211 -17.86 -18.19 -2.19
CA ALA A 211 -17.74 -18.51 -0.76
C ALA A 211 -17.37 -19.97 -0.46
N THR A 212 -17.73 -20.92 -1.34
CA THR A 212 -17.60 -22.36 -1.06
C THR A 212 -17.10 -23.20 -2.24
N GLN A 213 -16.82 -22.59 -3.39
CA GLN A 213 -16.43 -23.29 -4.61
C GLN A 213 -15.37 -22.51 -5.40
N ILE A 214 -14.58 -23.24 -6.19
CA ILE A 214 -13.61 -22.62 -7.12
C ILE A 214 -13.93 -23.12 -8.53
N PHE A 215 -13.89 -22.20 -9.50
CA PHE A 215 -14.16 -22.44 -10.90
C PHE A 215 -12.97 -22.04 -11.77
N ARG A 216 -12.81 -22.71 -12.91
CA ARG A 216 -11.86 -22.40 -13.95
C ARG A 216 -12.56 -21.96 -15.23
N LEU A 217 -12.07 -20.91 -15.87
CA LEU A 217 -12.41 -20.44 -17.21
C LEU A 217 -11.24 -20.74 -18.13
N ALA A 218 -11.37 -21.74 -18.99
CA ALA A 218 -10.31 -22.09 -19.93
C ALA A 218 -10.02 -20.93 -20.88
N GLY A 219 -8.75 -20.54 -21.00
CA GLY A 219 -8.31 -19.38 -21.79
C GLY A 219 -8.98 -18.06 -21.37
N GLY A 220 -9.47 -17.96 -20.14
CA GLY A 220 -10.11 -16.77 -19.59
C GLY A 220 -11.50 -16.44 -20.16
N SER A 221 -12.10 -17.31 -20.97
CA SER A 221 -13.42 -17.03 -21.60
C SER A 221 -14.27 -18.27 -21.85
N GLY A 222 -13.77 -19.47 -21.51
CA GLY A 222 -14.53 -20.70 -21.60
C GLY A 222 -15.66 -20.77 -20.57
N PRO A 223 -16.57 -21.74 -20.69
CA PRO A 223 -17.60 -21.93 -19.67
C PRO A 223 -16.97 -22.25 -18.30
N PRO A 224 -17.57 -21.79 -17.22
CA PRO A 224 -17.09 -22.09 -15.87
C PRO A 224 -17.11 -23.59 -15.59
N VAL A 225 -15.98 -24.17 -15.21
CA VAL A 225 -15.85 -25.56 -14.77
C VAL A 225 -15.46 -25.55 -13.29
N ARG A 226 -16.26 -26.20 -12.45
CA ARG A 226 -15.94 -26.33 -11.02
C ARG A 226 -14.71 -27.23 -10.87
N VAL A 227 -13.71 -26.77 -10.12
CA VAL A 227 -12.45 -27.49 -9.86
C VAL A 227 -12.27 -27.84 -8.38
N ALA A 228 -12.96 -27.14 -7.47
CA ALA A 228 -12.94 -27.44 -6.05
C ALA A 228 -14.23 -26.97 -5.34
N GLY A 229 -14.48 -27.55 -4.19
CA GLY A 229 -15.56 -27.19 -3.28
C GLY A 229 -16.89 -27.87 -3.60
N THR A 230 -17.56 -28.42 -2.59
CA THR A 230 -18.89 -29.08 -2.74
C THR A 230 -20.05 -28.10 -2.84
N GLY A 231 -19.85 -26.83 -2.48
CA GLY A 231 -20.92 -25.83 -2.29
C GLY A 231 -21.43 -25.80 -0.83
N VAL A 232 -20.95 -26.69 0.02
CA VAL A 232 -21.22 -26.68 1.47
C VAL A 232 -20.02 -26.07 2.19
N GLU A 233 -20.29 -25.08 3.05
CA GLU A 233 -19.26 -24.45 3.86
C GLU A 233 -18.66 -25.44 4.87
N GLY A 234 -17.33 -25.42 5.02
CA GLY A 234 -16.62 -26.26 5.97
C GLY A 234 -15.16 -26.45 5.61
N GLY A 235 -14.45 -27.24 6.43
CA GLY A 235 -13.01 -27.46 6.29
C GLY A 235 -12.63 -28.92 5.97
N GLY A 236 -13.55 -29.81 5.64
CA GLY A 236 -13.27 -31.21 5.35
C GLY A 236 -12.64 -31.46 3.98
N GLY A 237 -12.19 -32.71 3.74
CA GLY A 237 -11.81 -33.23 2.43
C GLY A 237 -10.32 -33.21 2.11
N ASP A 238 -9.42 -32.82 3.02
CA ASP A 238 -7.98 -32.95 2.80
C ASP A 238 -7.55 -34.39 2.59
N GLY A 239 -6.69 -34.63 1.60
CA GLY A 239 -6.25 -35.96 1.15
C GLY A 239 -7.17 -36.59 0.12
N GLY A 240 -8.35 -36.02 -0.17
CA GLY A 240 -9.28 -36.41 -1.20
C GLY A 240 -9.31 -35.50 -2.40
N LEU A 241 -10.26 -35.75 -3.32
CA LEU A 241 -10.46 -34.88 -4.49
C LEU A 241 -10.94 -33.51 -4.06
N ALA A 242 -10.39 -32.45 -4.69
CA ALA A 242 -10.78 -31.06 -4.40
C ALA A 242 -12.27 -30.81 -4.71
N LEU A 243 -12.85 -31.52 -5.65
CA LEU A 243 -14.29 -31.46 -5.97
C LEU A 243 -15.19 -31.91 -4.81
N ASP A 244 -14.68 -32.75 -3.94
CA ASP A 244 -15.41 -33.35 -2.78
C ASP A 244 -15.04 -32.62 -1.47
N ALA A 245 -14.16 -31.66 -1.51
CA ALA A 245 -13.74 -30.88 -0.35
C ALA A 245 -14.75 -29.77 0.00
N GLN A 246 -14.76 -29.40 1.25
CA GLN A 246 -15.47 -28.21 1.72
C GLN A 246 -14.49 -27.02 1.79
N LEU A 247 -14.96 -25.84 1.47
CA LEU A 247 -14.25 -24.56 1.57
C LEU A 247 -15.07 -23.56 2.39
N SER A 248 -14.39 -22.58 2.99
CA SER A 248 -15.06 -21.50 3.71
C SER A 248 -14.43 -20.17 3.36
N VAL A 249 -15.15 -19.36 2.57
CA VAL A 249 -14.85 -17.98 2.22
C VAL A 249 -13.38 -17.77 1.83
N PRO A 250 -12.90 -18.41 0.75
CA PRO A 250 -11.53 -18.20 0.29
C PRO A 250 -11.33 -16.75 -0.18
N HIS A 251 -10.27 -16.08 0.31
CA HIS A 251 -9.94 -14.68 -0.03
C HIS A 251 -8.71 -14.53 -0.93
N GLY A 252 -7.91 -15.56 -1.10
CA GLY A 252 -6.73 -15.57 -1.96
C GLY A 252 -6.63 -16.84 -2.80
N LEU A 253 -6.23 -16.69 -4.05
CA LEU A 253 -5.88 -17.76 -4.97
C LEU A 253 -4.55 -17.42 -5.63
N GLU A 254 -3.70 -18.44 -5.84
CA GLU A 254 -2.45 -18.28 -6.57
C GLU A 254 -2.08 -19.58 -7.30
N ILE A 255 -1.41 -19.48 -8.46
CA ILE A 255 -0.94 -20.65 -9.22
C ILE A 255 0.56 -20.79 -9.03
N ALA A 256 0.97 -21.88 -8.39
CA ALA A 256 2.37 -22.23 -8.22
C ALA A 256 3.04 -22.63 -9.55
N ALA A 257 4.39 -22.56 -9.59
CA ALA A 257 5.16 -22.85 -10.79
C ALA A 257 4.96 -24.27 -11.35
N ASP A 258 4.58 -25.22 -10.49
CA ASP A 258 4.22 -26.59 -10.85
C ASP A 258 2.76 -26.75 -11.31
N GLY A 259 2.01 -25.64 -11.42
CA GLY A 259 0.61 -25.58 -11.80
C GLY A 259 -0.38 -25.84 -10.67
N ALA A 260 0.08 -26.06 -9.45
CA ALA A 260 -0.82 -26.24 -8.31
C ALA A 260 -1.57 -24.96 -7.97
N LEU A 261 -2.83 -25.10 -7.59
CA LEU A 261 -3.63 -23.99 -7.10
C LEU A 261 -3.51 -23.89 -5.59
N LEU A 262 -2.97 -22.78 -5.10
CA LEU A 262 -2.97 -22.42 -3.69
C LEU A 262 -4.25 -21.66 -3.36
N VAL A 263 -4.83 -21.98 -2.23
CA VAL A 263 -6.12 -21.44 -1.77
C VAL A 263 -5.95 -20.91 -0.35
N ALA A 264 -6.11 -19.62 -0.16
CA ALA A 264 -6.30 -19.05 1.18
C ALA A 264 -7.73 -19.37 1.63
N ASP A 265 -7.92 -20.49 2.28
CA ASP A 265 -9.20 -20.98 2.81
C ASP A 265 -9.49 -20.27 4.15
N THR A 266 -9.86 -18.97 4.02
CA THR A 266 -9.82 -17.94 5.06
C THR A 266 -10.68 -18.28 6.26
N GLY A 267 -11.93 -18.72 6.01
CA GLY A 267 -12.84 -19.12 7.08
C GLY A 267 -12.37 -20.35 7.86
N ASN A 268 -11.49 -21.18 7.26
CA ASN A 268 -10.87 -22.32 7.91
C ASN A 268 -9.47 -22.04 8.47
N GLY A 269 -8.95 -20.82 8.34
CA GLY A 269 -7.69 -20.40 8.94
C GLY A 269 -6.45 -21.05 8.35
N ARG A 270 -6.46 -21.49 7.09
CA ARG A 270 -5.36 -22.23 6.49
C ARG A 270 -5.16 -21.94 5.00
N ILE A 271 -3.96 -22.19 4.51
CA ILE A 271 -3.66 -22.28 3.09
C ILE A 271 -3.74 -23.75 2.68
N ARG A 272 -4.44 -24.02 1.58
CA ARG A 272 -4.57 -25.38 0.98
C ARG A 272 -3.92 -25.38 -0.40
N ARG A 273 -3.49 -26.56 -0.85
CA ARG A 273 -2.89 -26.79 -2.15
C ARG A 273 -3.68 -27.85 -2.90
N ILE A 274 -4.04 -27.57 -4.14
CA ILE A 274 -4.67 -28.52 -5.04
C ILE A 274 -3.63 -28.92 -6.09
N ASP A 275 -3.33 -30.20 -6.12
CA ASP A 275 -2.38 -30.78 -7.08
C ASP A 275 -3.01 -30.86 -8.47
N PRO A 276 -2.36 -30.32 -9.52
CA PRO A 276 -2.97 -30.25 -10.86
C PRO A 276 -3.08 -31.60 -11.56
N ALA A 277 -2.25 -32.59 -11.22
CA ALA A 277 -2.23 -33.88 -11.86
C ALA A 277 -3.24 -34.85 -11.25
N SER A 278 -3.33 -34.89 -9.92
CA SER A 278 -4.22 -35.78 -9.19
C SER A 278 -5.58 -35.20 -8.84
N GLY A 279 -5.68 -33.84 -8.84
CA GLY A 279 -6.86 -33.13 -8.34
C GLY A 279 -7.04 -33.22 -6.81
N VAL A 280 -6.05 -33.75 -6.09
CA VAL A 280 -6.11 -33.89 -4.63
C VAL A 280 -5.87 -32.55 -3.96
N ILE A 281 -6.70 -32.23 -2.97
CA ILE A 281 -6.51 -31.07 -2.08
C ILE A 281 -5.87 -31.52 -0.77
N SER A 282 -4.97 -30.70 -0.24
CA SER A 282 -4.31 -30.94 1.04
C SER A 282 -4.10 -29.63 1.81
N ALA A 283 -4.10 -29.69 3.14
CA ALA A 283 -3.67 -28.57 3.97
C ALA A 283 -2.16 -28.34 3.78
N LEU A 284 -1.77 -27.10 3.50
CA LEU A 284 -0.38 -26.71 3.33
C LEU A 284 0.18 -26.00 4.57
N ALA A 285 -0.54 -25.01 5.10
CA ALA A 285 -0.11 -24.24 6.25
C ALA A 285 -1.29 -23.72 7.08
N GLN A 286 -1.13 -23.65 8.39
CA GLN A 286 -2.06 -22.92 9.27
C GLN A 286 -1.63 -21.46 9.36
N VAL A 287 -2.56 -20.54 9.05
CA VAL A 287 -2.33 -19.09 9.02
C VAL A 287 -3.58 -18.41 9.58
N GLY A 288 -3.74 -18.33 10.85
CA GLY A 288 -4.88 -17.67 11.55
C GLY A 288 -6.09 -17.26 10.67
N ARG A 289 -5.93 -16.20 9.89
CA ARG A 289 -6.90 -15.75 8.87
C ARG A 289 -6.13 -15.38 7.59
N PRO A 290 -5.86 -16.34 6.69
CA PRO A 290 -5.18 -16.01 5.44
C PRO A 290 -6.12 -15.21 4.54
N ASP A 291 -5.78 -13.93 4.30
CA ASP A 291 -6.50 -13.07 3.35
C ASP A 291 -5.81 -13.13 1.97
N GLY A 292 -4.97 -12.19 1.57
CA GLY A 292 -4.19 -12.29 0.34
C GLY A 292 -2.96 -13.20 0.47
N LEU A 293 -2.52 -13.77 -0.64
CA LEU A 293 -1.27 -14.54 -0.74
C LEU A 293 -0.64 -14.34 -2.11
N ASP A 294 0.70 -14.45 -2.17
CA ASP A 294 1.45 -14.40 -3.41
C ASP A 294 2.73 -15.26 -3.31
N LEU A 295 3.35 -15.53 -4.46
CA LEU A 295 4.53 -16.36 -4.60
C LEU A 295 5.78 -15.52 -4.84
N VAL A 296 6.81 -15.80 -4.07
CA VAL A 296 8.17 -15.30 -4.33
C VAL A 296 8.81 -16.14 -5.44
N ALA A 297 9.79 -15.58 -6.15
CA ALA A 297 10.43 -16.23 -7.30
C ALA A 297 11.10 -17.58 -6.98
N ASP A 298 11.43 -17.86 -5.72
CA ASP A 298 11.97 -19.14 -5.25
C ASP A 298 10.89 -20.17 -4.90
N GLY A 299 9.61 -19.83 -5.13
CA GLY A 299 8.44 -20.64 -4.81
C GLY A 299 7.98 -20.54 -3.35
N SER A 300 8.67 -19.77 -2.51
CA SER A 300 8.18 -19.46 -1.17
C SER A 300 6.91 -18.61 -1.24
N ILE A 301 6.11 -18.64 -0.19
CA ILE A 301 4.79 -18.02 -0.14
C ILE A 301 4.83 -16.86 0.85
N VAL A 302 4.34 -15.72 0.45
CA VAL A 302 3.96 -14.65 1.37
C VAL A 302 2.45 -14.61 1.49
N ALA A 303 1.94 -14.55 2.72
CA ALA A 303 0.50 -14.55 2.95
C ALA A 303 0.14 -13.61 4.10
N VAL A 304 -0.96 -12.91 3.95
CA VAL A 304 -1.51 -12.07 5.02
C VAL A 304 -2.17 -12.95 6.07
N ASP A 305 -1.75 -12.83 7.32
CA ASP A 305 -2.51 -13.26 8.48
C ASP A 305 -3.31 -12.08 9.02
N GLY A 306 -4.53 -11.92 8.54
CA GLY A 306 -5.40 -10.81 8.92
C GLY A 306 -5.90 -10.89 10.38
N GLN A 307 -5.71 -12.01 11.08
CA GLN A 307 -5.98 -12.10 12.51
C GLN A 307 -4.89 -11.39 13.33
N GLN A 308 -3.64 -11.40 12.84
CA GLN A 308 -2.49 -10.80 13.51
C GLN A 308 -2.02 -9.50 12.85
N ASP A 309 -2.65 -9.06 11.76
CA ASP A 309 -2.22 -7.95 10.93
C ASP A 309 -0.74 -8.08 10.51
N ARG A 310 -0.33 -9.28 10.10
CA ARG A 310 1.04 -9.61 9.70
C ARG A 310 1.06 -10.31 8.35
N VAL A 311 2.19 -10.21 7.69
CA VAL A 311 2.50 -11.04 6.52
C VAL A 311 3.45 -12.14 6.97
N VAL A 312 3.01 -13.38 6.85
CA VAL A 312 3.82 -14.58 7.11
C VAL A 312 4.61 -14.94 5.87
N HIS A 313 5.83 -15.44 6.07
CA HIS A 313 6.67 -16.00 5.01
C HIS A 313 6.81 -17.50 5.24
N LEU A 314 6.43 -18.30 4.23
CA LEU A 314 6.39 -19.74 4.28
C LEU A 314 7.31 -20.32 3.20
N THR A 315 7.89 -21.48 3.46
CA THR A 315 8.53 -22.29 2.41
C THR A 315 7.49 -22.79 1.39
N PRO A 316 7.89 -23.30 0.22
CA PRO A 316 6.97 -23.94 -0.73
C PRO A 316 6.18 -25.09 -0.13
N SER A 317 6.72 -25.76 0.92
CA SER A 317 6.06 -26.84 1.66
C SER A 317 5.18 -26.36 2.83
N GLY A 318 5.00 -25.05 3.00
CA GLY A 318 4.12 -24.48 4.01
C GLY A 318 4.74 -24.27 5.40
N THR A 319 6.04 -24.54 5.57
CA THR A 319 6.71 -24.27 6.85
C THR A 319 6.96 -22.79 7.02
N ARG A 320 6.52 -22.18 8.14
CA ARG A 320 6.76 -20.78 8.41
C ARG A 320 8.24 -20.51 8.70
N ILE A 321 8.86 -19.62 7.95
CA ILE A 321 10.25 -19.20 8.08
C ILE A 321 10.41 -17.78 8.65
N GLY A 322 9.33 -16.99 8.69
CA GLY A 322 9.40 -15.65 9.27
C GLY A 322 8.15 -14.81 9.00
N PHE A 323 8.39 -13.50 9.12
CA PHE A 323 7.41 -12.47 8.80
C PHE A 323 8.02 -11.44 7.84
N VAL A 324 7.22 -10.91 6.94
CA VAL A 324 7.58 -9.79 6.06
C VAL A 324 7.17 -8.49 6.73
N GLY A 325 8.14 -7.71 7.18
CA GLY A 325 7.89 -6.43 7.83
C GLY A 325 7.33 -6.52 9.27
N PRO A 326 6.82 -5.41 9.79
CA PRO A 326 6.23 -5.30 11.14
C PRO A 326 4.77 -5.77 11.16
N VAL A 327 4.07 -5.49 12.26
CA VAL A 327 2.60 -5.50 12.31
C VAL A 327 2.08 -4.32 11.48
N PHE A 328 1.13 -4.57 10.60
CA PHE A 328 0.46 -3.57 9.77
C PHE A 328 -0.84 -3.09 10.44
N THR A 329 -1.58 -2.23 9.76
CA THR A 329 -2.93 -1.85 10.18
C THR A 329 -3.91 -2.39 9.16
N THR A 330 -4.72 -3.39 9.53
CA THR A 330 -5.66 -4.05 8.60
C THR A 330 -4.99 -4.56 7.31
N ALA A 331 -3.91 -5.34 7.46
CA ALA A 331 -3.30 -6.02 6.32
C ALA A 331 -4.35 -6.90 5.62
N TYR A 332 -4.43 -6.81 4.29
CA TYR A 332 -5.49 -7.47 3.53
C TYR A 332 -4.97 -8.23 2.32
N ASP A 333 -4.01 -7.65 1.59
CA ASP A 333 -3.44 -8.26 0.39
C ASP A 333 -1.93 -8.02 0.34
N VAL A 334 -1.19 -8.87 -0.38
CA VAL A 334 0.26 -8.80 -0.48
C VAL A 334 0.74 -9.24 -1.86
N GLU A 335 1.70 -8.50 -2.40
CA GLU A 335 2.39 -8.80 -3.66
C GLU A 335 3.89 -8.90 -3.42
N ALA A 336 4.49 -9.98 -3.87
CA ALA A 336 5.93 -10.21 -3.87
C ALA A 336 6.55 -9.62 -5.14
N ALA A 337 7.57 -8.80 -4.97
CA ALA A 337 8.28 -8.17 -6.09
C ALA A 337 9.73 -8.66 -6.15
N PRO A 338 10.39 -8.55 -7.30
CA PRO A 338 11.80 -8.91 -7.44
C PRO A 338 12.69 -8.22 -6.41
N GLY A 339 13.79 -8.91 -6.03
CA GLY A 339 14.77 -8.39 -5.08
C GLY A 339 14.32 -8.40 -3.62
N GLY A 340 13.36 -9.26 -3.27
CA GLY A 340 12.88 -9.43 -1.87
C GLY A 340 12.05 -8.25 -1.38
N VAL A 341 11.47 -7.49 -2.28
CA VAL A 341 10.51 -6.42 -1.98
C VAL A 341 9.11 -7.03 -1.89
N SER A 342 8.28 -6.53 -0.98
CA SER A 342 6.85 -6.85 -0.96
C SER A 342 6.02 -5.56 -0.87
N TYR A 343 4.85 -5.59 -1.48
CA TYR A 343 3.83 -4.56 -1.33
C TYR A 343 2.69 -5.14 -0.51
N VAL A 344 2.32 -4.47 0.57
CA VAL A 344 1.24 -4.89 1.46
C VAL A 344 0.12 -3.86 1.38
N LEU A 345 -1.06 -4.31 1.07
CA LEU A 345 -2.26 -3.50 1.08
C LEU A 345 -2.84 -3.44 2.49
N GLU A 346 -2.94 -2.25 3.04
CA GLU A 346 -3.71 -1.96 4.25
C GLU A 346 -5.10 -1.49 3.80
N ALA A 347 -6.15 -2.25 4.15
CA ALA A 347 -7.54 -1.98 3.76
C ALA A 347 -8.21 -0.89 4.63
N GLY A 348 -9.50 -0.63 4.36
CA GLY A 348 -10.34 0.30 5.11
C GLY A 348 -10.51 1.68 4.46
N PRO A 349 -11.20 2.61 5.11
CA PRO A 349 -11.58 3.91 4.52
C PRO A 349 -10.39 4.86 4.31
N ALA A 350 -9.22 4.52 4.82
CA ALA A 350 -7.97 5.24 4.62
C ALA A 350 -6.86 4.28 4.21
N GLY A 351 -7.19 3.34 3.33
CA GLY A 351 -6.31 2.30 2.85
C GLY A 351 -5.07 2.85 2.16
N ARG A 352 -3.99 2.09 2.20
CA ARG A 352 -2.69 2.49 1.64
C ARG A 352 -1.84 1.29 1.28
N ILE A 353 -0.86 1.51 0.42
CA ILE A 353 0.11 0.48 0.06
C ILE A 353 1.41 0.73 0.84
N ARG A 354 1.90 -0.31 1.50
CA ARG A 354 3.19 -0.34 2.19
C ARG A 354 4.19 -1.09 1.33
N ARG A 355 5.34 -0.48 1.09
CA ARG A 355 6.48 -1.15 0.45
C ARG A 355 7.42 -1.62 1.56
N VAL A 356 7.67 -2.91 1.61
CA VAL A 356 8.64 -3.56 2.49
C VAL A 356 9.86 -3.92 1.64
N ALA A 357 11.00 -3.34 1.96
CA ALA A 357 12.25 -3.67 1.30
C ALA A 357 12.85 -4.98 1.86
N ALA A 358 13.75 -5.62 1.14
CA ALA A 358 14.42 -6.87 1.56
C ALA A 358 15.11 -6.79 2.94
N ASN A 359 15.55 -5.60 3.35
CA ASN A 359 16.12 -5.35 4.68
C ASN A 359 15.08 -5.07 5.77
N GLY A 360 13.78 -5.27 5.50
CA GLY A 360 12.69 -5.03 6.42
C GLY A 360 12.27 -3.56 6.57
N THR A 361 12.90 -2.62 5.86
CA THR A 361 12.49 -1.20 5.90
C THR A 361 11.13 -1.01 5.27
N VAL A 362 10.20 -0.40 6.01
CA VAL A 362 8.83 -0.15 5.53
C VAL A 362 8.63 1.32 5.18
N THR A 363 8.11 1.57 4.00
CA THR A 363 7.71 2.89 3.51
C THR A 363 6.28 2.86 2.99
N THR A 364 5.60 4.01 2.97
CA THR A 364 4.29 4.11 2.35
C THR A 364 4.45 4.63 0.92
N VAL A 365 3.78 4.00 -0.03
CA VAL A 365 3.73 4.49 -1.42
C VAL A 365 3.06 5.87 -1.42
N SER A 366 3.73 6.85 -2.00
CA SER A 366 3.33 8.25 -1.87
C SER A 366 3.72 9.05 -3.10
N ARG A 367 2.97 10.12 -3.38
CA ARG A 367 3.30 11.02 -4.49
C ARG A 367 4.64 11.70 -4.26
N ARG A 368 5.57 11.45 -5.15
CA ARG A 368 6.82 12.21 -5.29
C ARG A 368 6.57 13.25 -6.38
N ARG A 369 6.62 14.52 -6.03
CA ARG A 369 6.65 15.66 -6.97
C ARG A 369 7.99 16.34 -6.90
#